data_fc43269f63c76fc5135b6e945ec6674c
#
_entry.id   fc43269f63c76fc5135b6e945ec6674c
#
_cell.length_a   1.000
_cell.length_b   1.000
_cell.length_c   1.000
_cell.angle_alpha   90.00
_cell.angle_beta   90.00
_cell.angle_gamma   90.00
#
_symmetry.space_group_name_H-M   'P 1'
#
loop_
_entity.id
_entity.type
_entity.pdbx_description
1 polymer ?
#
loop_
_entity_poly.entity_id
_entity_poly.type
_entity_poly.pdbx_seq_one_letter_code
_entity_poly.pdbx_strand_id
1 'polypeptide(L)'
;MKIAIAQLNYTIGDVDGNASKIIDSIHKAKAQHADLVIFAEQAVSGTPAFDLLRKTTFLELCEDALVEIASCCDGIAAIVGLPILTADGTISAAALIQDRKVLRYIGKKYITARREMGFLVPSKGYEYATIKGHKCAIIVGDDLSRERDFDQSVETVISINARKYGKGTMTYRYEMMRNLAFVESKNLVLVNQVGGSTDIVYDGTSGALNSRGELVLMMKNFEEDFQIFDTKASARPITIPSTYNDRTRLVYEAARCGLRDFFRKNGYRKASIGLSGGIDSAVVASIAADALGAENVRALLMPSPFSSLESVEDAKELARNLGIEYNVIPISEIYTSVVNTLKPVIGGTEFDATEENIQTRIRTVLLMALQNKTDYILLNSSNKSENALGLCTLYGDTAGAFSPTGDLYKSEMYDVAR
;
A
#
# COMPACT_ATOMS: atom_id res chain seq x y z
N MET A 1 24.34 -11.25 16.63
CA MET A 1 24.32 -10.70 15.25
C MET A 1 23.42 -9.49 15.21
N LYS A 2 23.90 -8.39 14.61
CA LYS A 2 23.10 -7.19 14.42
C LYS A 2 22.47 -7.20 13.04
N ILE A 3 21.13 -7.17 12.98
CA ILE A 3 20.34 -7.22 11.75
C ILE A 3 19.69 -5.86 11.55
N ALA A 4 20.01 -5.19 10.45
CA ALA A 4 19.30 -4.00 9.98
C ALA A 4 18.05 -4.44 9.23
N ILE A 5 16.91 -3.87 9.58
CA ILE A 5 15.62 -4.12 8.96
C ILE A 5 15.25 -2.85 8.18
N ALA A 6 15.19 -2.94 6.85
CA ALA A 6 14.86 -1.82 5.97
C ALA A 6 13.43 -1.97 5.45
N GLN A 7 12.49 -1.30 6.12
CA GLN A 7 11.09 -1.22 5.70
C GLN A 7 10.92 -0.05 4.74
N LEU A 8 10.89 -0.33 3.44
CA LEU A 8 10.90 0.69 2.40
C LEU A 8 9.65 0.65 1.52
N ASN A 9 9.38 1.77 0.87
CA ASN A 9 8.28 1.96 -0.07
C ASN A 9 8.83 1.88 -1.51
N TYR A 10 8.68 0.71 -2.11
CA TYR A 10 9.15 0.45 -3.46
C TYR A 10 8.12 0.88 -4.51
N THR A 11 8.61 1.23 -5.70
CA THR A 11 7.77 1.56 -6.86
C THR A 11 7.86 0.43 -7.89
N ILE A 12 6.71 -0.05 -8.37
CA ILE A 12 6.66 -1.12 -9.38
C ILE A 12 7.32 -0.62 -10.66
N GLY A 13 8.26 -1.40 -11.18
CA GLY A 13 8.97 -1.12 -12.44
C GLY A 13 10.08 -0.08 -12.36
N ASP A 14 10.22 0.64 -11.25
CA ASP A 14 11.30 1.60 -11.00
C ASP A 14 12.52 0.87 -10.41
N VAL A 15 13.15 0.02 -11.23
CA VAL A 15 14.26 -0.84 -10.79
C VAL A 15 15.42 -0.01 -10.25
N ASP A 16 15.81 1.06 -10.95
CA ASP A 16 16.93 1.93 -10.57
C ASP A 16 16.64 2.70 -9.27
N GLY A 17 15.42 3.27 -9.12
CA GLY A 17 15.01 3.97 -7.91
C GLY A 17 14.92 3.04 -6.70
N ASN A 18 14.44 1.81 -6.89
CA ASN A 18 14.40 0.79 -5.84
C ASN A 18 15.82 0.34 -5.45
N ALA A 19 16.70 0.10 -6.43
CA ALA A 19 18.10 -0.26 -6.20
C ALA A 19 18.85 0.84 -5.42
N SER A 20 18.65 2.11 -5.78
CA SER A 20 19.23 3.25 -5.07
C SER A 20 18.81 3.25 -3.59
N LYS A 21 17.52 3.07 -3.27
CA LYS A 21 17.04 2.97 -1.89
C LYS A 21 17.65 1.80 -1.12
N ILE A 22 17.84 0.67 -1.78
CA ILE A 22 18.48 -0.52 -1.20
C ILE A 22 19.93 -0.21 -0.88
N ILE A 23 20.68 0.38 -1.83
CA ILE A 23 22.09 0.75 -1.66
C ILE A 23 22.28 1.77 -0.53
N ASP A 24 21.43 2.80 -0.45
CA ASP A 24 21.47 3.78 0.63
C ASP A 24 21.25 3.12 2.00
N SER A 25 20.34 2.15 2.05
CA SER A 25 20.07 1.40 3.29
C SER A 25 21.24 0.46 3.65
N ILE A 26 21.94 -0.11 2.68
CA ILE A 26 23.17 -0.87 2.92
C ILE A 26 24.23 0.03 3.52
N HIS A 27 24.45 1.21 2.97
CA HIS A 27 25.41 2.19 3.50
C HIS A 27 25.05 2.62 4.94
N LYS A 28 23.77 2.86 5.19
CA LYS A 28 23.24 3.17 6.54
C LYS A 28 23.46 2.02 7.52
N ALA A 29 23.24 0.77 7.09
CA ALA A 29 23.48 -0.42 7.91
C ALA A 29 24.98 -0.57 8.25
N LYS A 30 25.88 -0.37 7.28
CA LYS A 30 27.32 -0.39 7.50
C LYS A 30 27.75 0.67 8.51
N ALA A 31 27.26 1.90 8.37
CA ALA A 31 27.58 2.99 9.30
C ALA A 31 27.13 2.70 10.75
N GLN A 32 26.09 1.86 10.91
CA GLN A 32 25.59 1.40 12.22
C GLN A 32 26.19 0.04 12.67
N HIS A 33 27.21 -0.45 11.96
CA HIS A 33 27.90 -1.70 12.27
C HIS A 33 26.96 -2.92 12.31
N ALA A 34 26.00 -2.99 11.39
CA ALA A 34 25.16 -4.17 11.21
C ALA A 34 25.97 -5.29 10.52
N ASP A 35 25.66 -6.53 10.89
CA ASP A 35 26.24 -7.73 10.27
C ASP A 35 25.47 -8.13 9.00
N LEU A 36 24.16 -7.84 9.01
CA LEU A 36 23.21 -8.19 7.97
C LEU A 36 22.20 -7.03 7.78
N VAL A 37 21.83 -6.76 6.53
CA VAL A 37 20.67 -5.93 6.21
C VAL A 37 19.64 -6.74 5.42
N ILE A 38 18.35 -6.60 5.76
CA ILE A 38 17.27 -7.34 5.12
C ILE A 38 16.25 -6.38 4.47
N PHE A 39 15.79 -6.73 3.28
CA PHE A 39 14.82 -6.02 2.48
C PHE A 39 13.59 -6.87 2.21
N ALA A 40 12.48 -6.24 1.82
CA ALA A 40 11.22 -6.91 1.59
C ALA A 40 11.24 -7.85 0.38
N GLU A 41 10.22 -8.71 0.27
CA GLU A 41 9.94 -9.54 -0.90
C GLU A 41 9.77 -8.65 -2.14
N GLN A 42 10.39 -9.02 -3.28
CA GLN A 42 10.36 -8.27 -4.55
C GLN A 42 10.78 -6.78 -4.42
N ALA A 43 11.73 -6.49 -3.53
CA ALA A 43 12.21 -5.14 -3.29
C ALA A 43 12.77 -4.45 -4.55
N VAL A 44 13.47 -5.18 -5.42
CA VAL A 44 14.08 -4.63 -6.64
C VAL A 44 13.01 -4.28 -7.68
N SER A 45 12.09 -5.18 -7.96
CA SER A 45 11.05 -4.99 -8.98
C SER A 45 9.90 -4.08 -8.52
N GLY A 46 9.70 -3.94 -7.20
CA GLY A 46 8.41 -3.54 -6.63
C GLY A 46 7.36 -4.64 -6.85
N THR A 47 6.28 -4.61 -6.07
CA THR A 47 5.21 -5.61 -6.17
C THR A 47 3.82 -4.97 -5.95
N PRO A 48 2.77 -5.51 -6.59
CA PRO A 48 2.74 -6.61 -7.54
C PRO A 48 3.11 -6.18 -8.97
N ALA A 49 4.14 -6.81 -9.56
CA ALA A 49 4.65 -6.43 -10.87
C ALA A 49 3.91 -7.10 -12.06
N PHE A 50 2.93 -7.98 -11.77
CA PHE A 50 2.02 -8.62 -12.75
C PHE A 50 2.70 -9.10 -14.04
N ASP A 51 2.28 -8.55 -15.19
CA ASP A 51 2.75 -8.92 -16.52
C ASP A 51 4.21 -8.55 -16.79
N LEU A 52 4.79 -7.62 -16.05
CA LEU A 52 6.22 -7.34 -16.10
C LEU A 52 7.04 -8.59 -15.76
N LEU A 53 6.54 -9.46 -14.87
CA LEU A 53 7.19 -10.73 -14.50
C LEU A 53 7.28 -11.74 -15.65
N ARG A 54 6.62 -11.49 -16.79
CA ARG A 54 6.72 -12.29 -18.03
C ARG A 54 7.69 -11.70 -19.05
N LYS A 55 8.25 -10.52 -18.78
CA LYS A 55 9.15 -9.82 -19.69
C LYS A 55 10.60 -10.13 -19.33
N THR A 56 11.28 -10.90 -20.17
CA THR A 56 12.69 -11.28 -19.95
C THR A 56 13.58 -10.07 -19.73
N THR A 57 13.41 -9.01 -20.52
CA THR A 57 14.17 -7.76 -20.36
C THR A 57 13.96 -7.09 -19.01
N PHE A 58 12.75 -7.17 -18.42
CA PHE A 58 12.49 -6.64 -17.08
C PHE A 58 13.18 -7.46 -16.00
N LEU A 59 13.19 -8.79 -16.15
CA LEU A 59 13.88 -9.67 -15.21
C LEU A 59 15.40 -9.48 -15.29
N GLU A 60 15.95 -9.33 -16.50
CA GLU A 60 17.37 -9.01 -16.72
C GLU A 60 17.74 -7.69 -16.04
N LEU A 61 16.93 -6.62 -16.16
CA LEU A 61 17.14 -5.36 -15.45
C LEU A 61 17.16 -5.56 -13.93
N CYS A 62 16.30 -6.41 -13.37
CA CYS A 62 16.32 -6.72 -11.94
C CYS A 62 17.60 -7.47 -11.53
N GLU A 63 18.12 -8.36 -12.37
CA GLU A 63 19.37 -9.07 -12.12
C GLU A 63 20.57 -8.15 -12.23
N ASP A 64 20.61 -7.24 -13.22
CA ASP A 64 21.68 -6.23 -13.36
C ASP A 64 21.73 -5.30 -12.15
N ALA A 65 20.57 -4.82 -11.69
CA ALA A 65 20.48 -4.03 -10.46
C ALA A 65 20.96 -4.81 -9.22
N LEU A 66 20.71 -6.13 -9.16
CA LEU A 66 21.21 -6.96 -8.06
C LEU A 66 22.76 -7.03 -8.07
N VAL A 67 23.39 -7.04 -9.24
CA VAL A 67 24.86 -7.01 -9.36
C VAL A 67 25.43 -5.71 -8.78
N GLU A 68 24.78 -4.57 -9.08
CA GLU A 68 25.16 -3.27 -8.51
C GLU A 68 24.98 -3.27 -6.99
N ILE A 69 23.82 -3.71 -6.48
CA ILE A 69 23.55 -3.83 -5.06
C ILE A 69 24.60 -4.72 -4.37
N ALA A 70 24.93 -5.86 -4.98
CA ALA A 70 25.90 -6.79 -4.43
C ALA A 70 27.30 -6.16 -4.31
N SER A 71 27.70 -5.31 -5.26
CA SER A 71 28.99 -4.60 -5.23
C SER A 71 29.14 -3.72 -3.98
N CYS A 72 28.05 -3.24 -3.40
CA CYS A 72 28.03 -2.40 -2.19
C CYS A 72 28.08 -3.22 -0.88
N CYS A 73 27.92 -4.54 -0.93
CA CYS A 73 27.90 -5.44 0.22
C CYS A 73 29.31 -5.88 0.66
N ASP A 74 30.23 -4.92 0.84
CA ASP A 74 31.55 -5.16 1.39
C ASP A 74 31.51 -5.12 2.93
N GLY A 75 31.92 -6.21 3.58
CA GLY A 75 31.95 -6.34 5.03
C GLY A 75 30.58 -6.50 5.71
N ILE A 76 29.48 -6.48 4.95
CA ILE A 76 28.10 -6.72 5.43
C ILE A 76 27.43 -7.76 4.54
N ALA A 77 26.55 -8.59 5.12
CA ALA A 77 25.65 -9.43 4.33
C ALA A 77 24.36 -8.69 4.02
N ALA A 78 23.68 -9.08 2.92
CA ALA A 78 22.34 -8.58 2.59
C ALA A 78 21.41 -9.70 2.14
N ILE A 79 20.11 -9.56 2.43
CA ILE A 79 19.04 -10.39 1.88
C ILE A 79 18.11 -9.46 1.11
N VAL A 80 18.03 -9.62 -0.22
CA VAL A 80 17.31 -8.74 -1.12
C VAL A 80 16.25 -9.54 -1.88
N GLY A 81 14.99 -9.11 -1.82
CA GLY A 81 13.88 -9.74 -2.56
C GLY A 81 13.83 -9.27 -4.01
N LEU A 82 13.71 -10.23 -4.96
CA LEU A 82 13.54 -9.95 -6.38
C LEU A 82 12.89 -11.12 -7.12
N PRO A 83 12.32 -10.90 -8.33
CA PRO A 83 11.93 -11.98 -9.22
C PRO A 83 13.16 -12.55 -9.95
N ILE A 84 13.22 -13.87 -10.13
CA ILE A 84 14.30 -14.57 -10.84
C ILE A 84 13.67 -15.50 -11.90
N LEU A 85 14.22 -15.46 -13.13
CA LEU A 85 13.84 -16.38 -14.17
C LEU A 85 14.58 -17.73 -13.98
N THR A 86 13.82 -18.80 -13.97
CA THR A 86 14.33 -20.19 -13.91
C THR A 86 13.87 -20.97 -15.13
N ALA A 87 14.35 -22.22 -15.29
CA ALA A 87 13.88 -23.10 -16.36
C ALA A 87 12.37 -23.40 -16.25
N ASP A 88 11.82 -23.40 -15.03
CA ASP A 88 10.40 -23.70 -14.77
C ASP A 88 9.50 -22.46 -14.84
N GLY A 89 10.07 -21.26 -14.89
CA GLY A 89 9.37 -19.98 -14.90
C GLY A 89 9.93 -18.98 -13.89
N THR A 90 9.24 -17.86 -13.72
CA THR A 90 9.66 -16.80 -12.79
C THR A 90 9.29 -17.17 -11.35
N ILE A 91 10.26 -17.10 -10.44
CA ILE A 91 10.07 -17.29 -8.99
C ILE A 91 10.20 -15.96 -8.24
N SER A 92 9.50 -15.81 -7.10
CA SER A 92 9.81 -14.77 -6.10
C SER A 92 10.92 -15.30 -5.21
N ALA A 93 12.04 -14.61 -5.13
CA ALA A 93 13.23 -15.10 -4.45
C ALA A 93 13.83 -14.04 -3.51
N ALA A 94 14.58 -14.54 -2.50
CA ALA A 94 15.53 -13.80 -1.70
C ALA A 94 16.94 -14.10 -2.22
N ALA A 95 17.68 -13.09 -2.65
CA ALA A 95 19.10 -13.20 -2.92
C ALA A 95 19.90 -13.01 -1.63
N LEU A 96 20.67 -14.00 -1.23
CA LEU A 96 21.65 -13.88 -0.15
C LEU A 96 22.97 -13.38 -0.74
N ILE A 97 23.42 -12.23 -0.27
CA ILE A 97 24.64 -11.56 -0.72
C ILE A 97 25.64 -11.51 0.43
N GLN A 98 26.88 -11.92 0.18
CA GLN A 98 28.02 -11.76 1.10
C GLN A 98 29.28 -11.46 0.30
N ASP A 99 30.15 -10.65 0.85
CA ASP A 99 31.46 -10.33 0.24
C ASP A 99 31.35 -9.93 -1.23
N ARG A 100 30.38 -9.06 -1.56
CA ARG A 100 30.08 -8.57 -2.91
C ARG A 100 29.61 -9.62 -3.91
N LYS A 101 29.17 -10.79 -3.44
CA LYS A 101 28.72 -11.88 -4.31
C LYS A 101 27.33 -12.39 -3.89
N VAL A 102 26.51 -12.67 -4.89
CA VAL A 102 25.29 -13.43 -4.68
C VAL A 102 25.67 -14.89 -4.46
N LEU A 103 25.41 -15.40 -3.26
CA LEU A 103 25.76 -16.77 -2.88
C LEU A 103 24.70 -17.77 -3.35
N ARG A 104 23.42 -17.39 -3.23
CA ARG A 104 22.28 -18.23 -3.61
C ARG A 104 20.98 -17.43 -3.70
N TYR A 105 20.00 -18.04 -4.34
CA TYR A 105 18.61 -17.59 -4.37
C TYR A 105 17.74 -18.57 -3.59
N ILE A 106 16.92 -18.06 -2.68
CA ILE A 106 15.95 -18.83 -1.90
C ILE A 106 14.57 -18.44 -2.42
N GLY A 107 13.88 -19.37 -3.08
CA GLY A 107 12.60 -19.10 -3.73
C GLY A 107 11.39 -19.41 -2.86
N LYS A 108 10.30 -18.68 -3.07
CA LYS A 108 9.00 -18.88 -2.43
C LYS A 108 8.37 -20.21 -2.86
N LYS A 109 7.93 -21.03 -1.89
CA LYS A 109 7.34 -22.35 -2.14
C LYS A 109 5.84 -22.29 -2.40
N TYR A 110 5.13 -21.49 -1.63
CA TYR A 110 3.67 -21.42 -1.69
C TYR A 110 3.19 -20.14 -2.36
N ILE A 111 2.67 -20.27 -3.58
CA ILE A 111 2.02 -19.15 -4.30
C ILE A 111 0.54 -19.17 -3.93
N THR A 112 0.15 -18.40 -2.93
CA THR A 112 -1.22 -18.38 -2.38
C THR A 112 -2.05 -17.21 -2.85
N ALA A 113 -1.42 -16.09 -3.19
CA ALA A 113 -2.11 -14.91 -3.64
C ALA A 113 -2.60 -15.08 -5.10
N ARG A 114 -3.90 -14.92 -5.33
CA ARG A 114 -4.49 -14.99 -6.69
C ARG A 114 -3.76 -14.11 -7.70
N ARG A 115 -3.23 -12.98 -7.25
CA ARG A 115 -2.52 -12.00 -8.09
C ARG A 115 -1.13 -12.46 -8.52
N GLU A 116 -0.53 -13.40 -7.81
CA GLU A 116 0.75 -14.00 -8.14
C GLU A 116 0.57 -15.24 -9.02
N MET A 117 -0.59 -15.90 -8.90
CA MET A 117 -0.92 -17.09 -9.69
C MET A 117 -0.94 -16.74 -11.19
N GLY A 118 -0.21 -17.51 -11.97
CA GLY A 118 -0.04 -17.28 -13.42
C GLY A 118 1.10 -16.33 -13.80
N PHE A 119 1.77 -15.70 -12.83
CA PHE A 119 2.98 -14.91 -13.04
C PHE A 119 4.20 -15.52 -12.36
N LEU A 120 4.02 -16.18 -11.22
CA LEU A 120 5.06 -16.83 -10.44
C LEU A 120 4.82 -18.34 -10.38
N VAL A 121 5.93 -19.10 -10.33
CA VAL A 121 5.90 -20.54 -10.09
C VAL A 121 6.47 -20.86 -8.71
N PRO A 122 6.01 -21.96 -8.06
CA PRO A 122 6.56 -22.42 -6.80
C PRO A 122 8.04 -22.81 -6.90
N SER A 123 8.78 -22.62 -5.82
CA SER A 123 10.17 -23.07 -5.69
C SER A 123 10.33 -24.02 -4.50
N LYS A 124 11.56 -24.35 -4.09
CA LYS A 124 11.84 -25.34 -3.04
C LYS A 124 11.45 -24.88 -1.64
N GLY A 125 11.31 -23.56 -1.41
CA GLY A 125 11.00 -22.99 -0.10
C GLY A 125 12.24 -22.48 0.64
N TYR A 126 12.17 -22.45 1.98
CA TYR A 126 13.23 -21.90 2.81
C TYR A 126 14.54 -22.68 2.72
N GLU A 127 15.64 -21.99 2.97
CA GLU A 127 16.97 -22.58 3.06
C GLU A 127 17.72 -22.05 4.27
N TYR A 128 18.72 -22.82 4.70
CA TYR A 128 19.63 -22.42 5.77
C TYR A 128 20.85 -21.70 5.21
N ALA A 129 21.28 -20.66 5.93
CA ALA A 129 22.49 -19.94 5.62
C ALA A 129 23.27 -19.62 6.91
N THR A 130 24.61 -19.60 6.80
CA THR A 130 25.46 -19.13 7.89
C THR A 130 25.93 -17.71 7.57
N ILE A 131 25.55 -16.75 8.41
CA ILE A 131 25.87 -15.33 8.26
C ILE A 131 26.69 -14.90 9.49
N LYS A 132 27.94 -14.50 9.30
CA LYS A 132 28.85 -14.13 10.38
C LYS A 132 28.90 -15.17 11.52
N GLY A 133 28.87 -16.46 11.18
CA GLY A 133 28.89 -17.57 12.14
C GLY A 133 27.54 -17.95 12.77
N HIS A 134 26.45 -17.22 12.44
CA HIS A 134 25.09 -17.51 12.91
C HIS A 134 24.30 -18.28 11.87
N LYS A 135 23.74 -19.42 12.23
CA LYS A 135 22.88 -20.21 11.33
C LYS A 135 21.46 -19.63 11.32
N CYS A 136 21.01 -19.24 10.15
CA CYS A 136 19.70 -18.64 9.91
C CYS A 136 18.87 -19.49 8.95
N ALA A 137 17.54 -19.50 9.13
CA ALA A 137 16.58 -19.94 8.12
C ALA A 137 16.05 -18.70 7.40
N ILE A 138 16.09 -18.69 6.06
CA ILE A 138 15.61 -17.58 5.22
C ILE A 138 14.33 -18.02 4.54
N ILE A 139 13.25 -17.24 4.69
CA ILE A 139 11.90 -17.56 4.25
C ILE A 139 11.35 -16.40 3.42
N VAL A 140 10.66 -16.71 2.32
CA VAL A 140 10.04 -15.72 1.43
C VAL A 140 8.52 -15.77 1.57
N GLY A 141 7.92 -14.62 1.88
CA GLY A 141 6.49 -14.39 1.84
C GLY A 141 5.65 -15.29 2.76
N ASP A 142 4.60 -15.87 2.21
CA ASP A 142 3.61 -16.66 2.96
C ASP A 142 4.13 -18.00 3.47
N ASP A 143 5.31 -18.44 3.05
CA ASP A 143 5.93 -19.68 3.51
C ASP A 143 6.10 -19.68 5.04
N LEU A 144 6.33 -18.50 5.66
CA LEU A 144 6.43 -18.34 7.10
C LEU A 144 5.23 -18.92 7.86
N SER A 145 4.04 -18.86 7.29
CA SER A 145 2.82 -19.37 7.93
C SER A 145 2.71 -20.91 7.90
N ARG A 146 3.53 -21.58 7.12
CA ARG A 146 3.43 -23.01 6.79
C ARG A 146 4.65 -23.82 7.17
N GLU A 147 5.82 -23.19 7.24
CA GLU A 147 7.06 -23.89 7.59
C GLU A 147 7.19 -24.04 9.10
N ARG A 148 7.65 -25.24 9.53
CA ARG A 148 7.86 -25.65 10.93
C ARG A 148 9.05 -26.62 10.97
N ASP A 149 9.42 -26.97 12.19
CA ASP A 149 10.46 -27.99 12.47
C ASP A 149 11.84 -27.57 11.93
N PHE A 150 12.22 -26.30 12.20
CA PHE A 150 13.56 -25.84 11.85
C PHE A 150 14.64 -26.59 12.60
N ASP A 151 15.74 -26.86 11.89
CA ASP A 151 16.94 -27.49 12.48
C ASP A 151 17.31 -26.81 13.83
N GLN A 152 17.65 -27.62 14.82
CA GLN A 152 17.93 -27.13 16.16
C GLN A 152 19.10 -26.14 16.24
N SER A 153 20.06 -26.23 15.31
CA SER A 153 21.18 -25.30 15.21
C SER A 153 20.84 -23.92 14.63
N VAL A 154 19.63 -23.73 14.10
CA VAL A 154 19.16 -22.43 13.64
C VAL A 154 18.92 -21.52 14.84
N GLU A 155 19.52 -20.34 14.83
CA GLU A 155 19.37 -19.32 15.88
C GLU A 155 18.26 -18.31 15.56
N THR A 156 18.09 -18.00 14.27
CA THR A 156 17.19 -16.93 13.81
C THR A 156 16.47 -17.34 12.55
N VAL A 157 15.15 -17.14 12.52
CA VAL A 157 14.31 -17.22 11.32
C VAL A 157 14.16 -15.81 10.76
N ILE A 158 14.51 -15.62 9.49
CA ILE A 158 14.42 -14.34 8.78
C ILE A 158 13.38 -14.49 7.68
N SER A 159 12.35 -13.64 7.70
CA SER A 159 11.28 -13.66 6.73
C SER A 159 11.17 -12.33 6.00
N ILE A 160 11.30 -12.36 4.68
CA ILE A 160 11.07 -11.21 3.81
C ILE A 160 9.67 -11.29 3.19
N ASN A 161 8.90 -10.21 3.26
CA ASN A 161 7.48 -10.23 2.92
C ASN A 161 7.05 -9.03 2.07
N ALA A 162 5.92 -9.23 1.37
CA ALA A 162 5.11 -8.20 0.74
C ALA A 162 3.64 -8.46 1.11
N ARG A 163 3.32 -8.40 2.40
CA ARG A 163 1.99 -8.68 2.93
C ARG A 163 1.14 -7.42 2.92
N LYS A 164 0.04 -7.48 2.19
CA LYS A 164 -0.92 -6.38 2.13
C LYS A 164 -1.61 -6.14 3.46
N TYR A 165 -1.98 -4.89 3.69
CA TYR A 165 -2.88 -4.50 4.77
C TYR A 165 -4.27 -5.09 4.56
N GLY A 166 -4.90 -5.45 5.64
CA GLY A 166 -6.30 -5.82 5.74
C GLY A 166 -6.74 -5.74 7.20
N LYS A 167 -8.03 -5.57 7.44
CA LYS A 167 -8.58 -5.46 8.80
C LYS A 167 -8.21 -6.69 9.63
N GLY A 168 -7.49 -6.49 10.74
CA GLY A 168 -7.03 -7.56 11.64
C GLY A 168 -5.79 -8.34 11.19
N THR A 169 -5.26 -8.09 9.99
CA THR A 169 -4.08 -8.84 9.48
C THR A 169 -2.83 -8.60 10.30
N MET A 170 -2.66 -7.41 10.88
CA MET A 170 -1.50 -7.08 11.70
C MET A 170 -1.48 -7.87 13.00
N THR A 171 -2.59 -7.90 13.74
CA THR A 171 -2.73 -8.70 14.98
C THR A 171 -2.49 -10.17 14.70
N TYR A 172 -3.11 -10.71 13.65
CA TYR A 172 -2.89 -12.09 13.22
C TYR A 172 -1.43 -12.38 12.89
N ARG A 173 -0.74 -11.47 12.21
CA ARG A 173 0.69 -11.58 11.88
C ARG A 173 1.55 -11.71 13.14
N TYR A 174 1.36 -10.82 14.11
CA TYR A 174 2.12 -10.88 15.35
C TYR A 174 1.82 -12.11 16.18
N GLU A 175 0.58 -12.55 16.29
CA GLU A 175 0.22 -13.78 16.96
C GLU A 175 0.86 -15.01 16.31
N MET A 176 0.84 -15.08 14.98
CA MET A 176 1.50 -16.14 14.22
C MET A 176 3.01 -16.13 14.45
N MET A 177 3.66 -14.96 14.37
CA MET A 177 5.09 -14.79 14.61
C MET A 177 5.46 -15.20 16.05
N ARG A 178 4.67 -14.77 17.04
CA ARG A 178 4.85 -15.09 18.45
C ARG A 178 4.80 -16.60 18.70
N ASN A 179 3.77 -17.25 18.17
CA ASN A 179 3.62 -18.70 18.31
C ASN A 179 4.80 -19.43 17.66
N LEU A 180 5.23 -19.04 16.46
CA LEU A 180 6.36 -19.63 15.77
C LEU A 180 7.66 -19.47 16.59
N ALA A 181 7.99 -18.24 16.99
CA ALA A 181 9.20 -17.95 17.76
C ALA A 181 9.25 -18.73 19.09
N PHE A 182 8.12 -18.83 19.78
CA PHE A 182 8.00 -19.56 21.04
C PHE A 182 8.13 -21.09 20.86
N VAL A 183 7.37 -21.67 19.92
CA VAL A 183 7.37 -23.13 19.69
C VAL A 183 8.72 -23.62 19.20
N GLU A 184 9.30 -22.91 18.25
CA GLU A 184 10.61 -23.25 17.67
C GLU A 184 11.79 -22.83 18.56
N SER A 185 11.54 -22.02 19.59
CA SER A 185 12.58 -21.43 20.46
C SER A 185 13.65 -20.66 19.67
N LYS A 186 13.23 -19.91 18.62
CA LYS A 186 14.09 -19.15 17.71
C LYS A 186 13.80 -17.65 17.76
N ASN A 187 14.82 -16.82 17.56
CA ASN A 187 14.57 -15.44 17.20
C ASN A 187 13.85 -15.41 15.84
N LEU A 188 12.92 -14.49 15.68
CA LEU A 188 12.21 -14.30 14.42
C LEU A 188 12.26 -12.83 14.02
N VAL A 189 12.72 -12.58 12.79
CA VAL A 189 12.78 -11.24 12.19
C VAL A 189 11.94 -11.23 10.93
N LEU A 190 11.02 -10.29 10.84
CA LEU A 190 10.18 -10.10 9.66
C LEU A 190 10.38 -8.70 9.11
N VAL A 191 10.71 -8.59 7.83
CA VAL A 191 10.61 -7.35 7.07
C VAL A 191 9.43 -7.41 6.11
N ASN A 192 8.61 -6.37 6.10
CA ASN A 192 7.52 -6.17 5.15
C ASN A 192 7.75 -4.85 4.44
N GLN A 193 7.33 -4.74 3.18
CA GLN A 193 7.32 -3.44 2.51
C GLN A 193 6.19 -2.56 3.04
N VAL A 194 6.26 -1.27 2.74
CA VAL A 194 5.25 -0.27 3.10
C VAL A 194 4.80 0.51 1.86
N GLY A 195 3.61 1.11 1.93
CA GLY A 195 3.13 2.03 0.92
C GLY A 195 2.04 1.47 0.01
N GLY A 196 1.43 2.36 -0.76
CA GLY A 196 0.41 2.04 -1.75
C GLY A 196 1.02 1.57 -3.08
N SER A 197 0.46 0.53 -3.68
CA SER A 197 0.84 0.02 -4.99
C SER A 197 -0.39 -0.53 -5.70
N THR A 198 -0.75 0.01 -6.85
CA THR A 198 -2.00 -0.31 -7.56
C THR A 198 -3.23 -0.10 -6.65
N ASP A 199 -3.96 -1.15 -6.35
CA ASP A 199 -5.13 -1.21 -5.47
C ASP A 199 -4.81 -1.88 -4.12
N ILE A 200 -3.52 -1.97 -3.75
CA ILE A 200 -3.05 -2.57 -2.50
C ILE A 200 -2.32 -1.53 -1.66
N VAL A 201 -2.50 -1.60 -0.35
CA VAL A 201 -1.65 -0.90 0.62
C VAL A 201 -0.90 -1.93 1.45
N TYR A 202 0.39 -1.71 1.62
CA TYR A 202 1.25 -2.47 2.50
C TYR A 202 1.48 -1.66 3.78
N ASP A 203 1.25 -2.29 4.91
CA ASP A 203 1.28 -1.62 6.21
C ASP A 203 2.68 -1.49 6.82
N GLY A 204 3.68 -2.13 6.21
CA GLY A 204 4.99 -2.26 6.85
C GLY A 204 4.87 -3.11 8.10
N THR A 205 4.95 -2.46 9.25
CA THR A 205 4.84 -3.10 10.57
C THR A 205 5.77 -4.30 10.71
N SER A 206 6.99 -4.13 10.22
CA SER A 206 8.09 -5.07 10.39
C SER A 206 8.48 -5.18 11.85
N GLY A 207 9.18 -6.25 12.24
CA GLY A 207 9.57 -6.38 13.63
C GLY A 207 10.39 -7.62 13.93
N ALA A 208 10.76 -7.75 15.20
CA ALA A 208 11.52 -8.89 15.69
C ALA A 208 10.96 -9.41 17.03
N LEU A 209 10.99 -10.73 17.17
CA LEU A 209 10.69 -11.44 18.41
C LEU A 209 11.91 -12.22 18.85
N ASN A 210 12.10 -12.32 20.16
CA ASN A 210 13.12 -13.21 20.72
C ASN A 210 12.64 -14.67 20.76
N SER A 211 13.53 -15.58 21.13
CA SER A 211 13.26 -17.03 21.21
C SER A 211 12.20 -17.43 22.24
N ARG A 212 11.72 -16.50 23.08
CA ARG A 212 10.60 -16.71 24.00
C ARG A 212 9.27 -16.22 23.43
N GLY A 213 9.25 -15.78 22.16
CA GLY A 213 8.07 -15.23 21.52
C GLY A 213 7.69 -13.84 22.04
N GLU A 214 8.61 -13.12 22.67
CA GLU A 214 8.38 -11.76 23.14
C GLU A 214 8.75 -10.78 22.04
N LEU A 215 7.86 -9.81 21.76
CA LEU A 215 8.12 -8.74 20.80
C LEU A 215 9.19 -7.81 21.38
N VAL A 216 10.29 -7.63 20.65
CA VAL A 216 11.44 -6.82 21.10
C VAL A 216 11.74 -5.65 20.15
N LEU A 217 11.18 -5.67 18.94
CA LEU A 217 11.25 -4.57 18.00
C LEU A 217 9.96 -4.52 17.19
N MET A 218 9.39 -3.33 17.03
CA MET A 218 8.23 -3.04 16.21
C MET A 218 8.48 -1.76 15.43
N MET A 219 8.32 -1.83 14.12
CA MET A 219 8.53 -0.71 13.23
C MET A 219 7.21 0.01 12.94
N LYS A 220 7.29 1.22 12.42
CA LYS A 220 6.15 2.07 12.12
C LYS A 220 5.19 1.40 11.13
N ASN A 221 3.90 1.75 11.23
CA ASN A 221 2.91 1.39 10.22
C ASN A 221 2.74 2.52 9.19
N PHE A 222 2.53 2.16 7.94
CA PHE A 222 2.30 3.05 6.78
C PHE A 222 3.39 4.09 6.51
N GLU A 223 4.59 3.91 7.11
CA GLU A 223 5.77 4.78 6.92
C GLU A 223 7.02 3.94 6.67
N GLU A 224 7.97 4.52 5.92
CA GLU A 224 9.31 3.95 5.84
C GLU A 224 9.99 4.01 7.22
N ASP A 225 10.73 2.96 7.56
CA ASP A 225 11.46 2.88 8.81
C ASP A 225 12.71 2.02 8.66
N PHE A 226 13.69 2.26 9.53
CA PHE A 226 14.95 1.54 9.52
C PHE A 226 15.42 1.35 10.97
N GLN A 227 15.49 0.10 11.40
CA GLN A 227 15.83 -0.29 12.76
C GLN A 227 16.91 -1.37 12.80
N ILE A 228 17.68 -1.42 13.89
CA ILE A 228 18.65 -2.48 14.15
C ILE A 228 18.11 -3.41 15.25
N PHE A 229 18.05 -4.70 14.95
CA PHE A 229 17.81 -5.75 15.91
C PHE A 229 19.13 -6.48 16.25
N ASP A 230 19.49 -6.51 17.52
CA ASP A 230 20.64 -7.31 17.99
C ASP A 230 20.14 -8.61 18.64
N THR A 231 20.44 -9.75 18.02
CA THR A 231 20.01 -11.08 18.49
C THR A 231 20.59 -11.46 19.86
N LYS A 232 21.65 -10.77 20.31
CA LYS A 232 22.34 -11.01 21.60
C LYS A 232 21.94 -10.03 22.69
N ALA A 233 21.32 -8.91 22.32
CA ALA A 233 20.92 -7.92 23.31
C ALA A 233 19.75 -8.44 24.13
N SER A 234 19.82 -8.23 25.47
CA SER A 234 18.67 -8.42 26.37
C SER A 234 17.66 -7.28 26.14
N ALA A 235 17.03 -7.26 25.00
CA ALA A 235 16.01 -6.27 24.69
C ALA A 235 14.80 -6.49 25.61
N ARG A 236 14.27 -5.40 26.18
CA ARG A 236 13.04 -5.45 26.96
C ARG A 236 11.86 -5.74 26.04
N PRO A 237 10.93 -6.63 26.45
CA PRO A 237 9.71 -6.85 25.70
C PRO A 237 8.93 -5.56 25.50
N ILE A 238 8.40 -5.38 24.31
CA ILE A 238 7.59 -4.23 23.93
C ILE A 238 6.11 -4.65 23.96
N THR A 239 5.28 -3.83 24.58
CA THR A 239 3.81 -3.98 24.45
C THR A 239 3.36 -3.30 23.17
N ILE A 240 2.53 -3.97 22.38
CA ILE A 240 1.94 -3.38 21.17
C ILE A 240 1.11 -2.17 21.60
N PRO A 241 1.42 -0.95 21.11
CA PRO A 241 0.65 0.23 21.43
C PRO A 241 -0.82 0.08 21.03
N SER A 242 -1.76 0.62 21.81
CA SER A 242 -3.20 0.54 21.54
C SER A 242 -3.55 1.11 20.16
N THR A 243 -2.80 2.10 19.68
CA THR A 243 -2.97 2.70 18.35
C THR A 243 -2.77 1.71 17.19
N TYR A 244 -2.05 0.61 17.41
CA TYR A 244 -1.89 -0.47 16.42
C TYR A 244 -3.06 -1.46 16.40
N ASN A 245 -3.97 -1.34 17.37
CA ASN A 245 -5.23 -2.09 17.44
C ASN A 245 -6.45 -1.19 17.16
N ASP A 246 -6.26 0.10 16.98
CA ASP A 246 -7.30 1.03 16.58
C ASP A 246 -7.67 0.83 15.11
N ARG A 247 -8.72 0.06 14.89
CA ARG A 247 -9.16 -0.34 13.56
C ARG A 247 -9.54 0.85 12.69
N THR A 248 -10.22 1.85 13.25
CA THR A 248 -10.68 3.03 12.54
C THR A 248 -9.50 3.87 12.07
N ARG A 249 -8.58 4.14 12.99
CA ARG A 249 -7.34 4.85 12.67
C ARG A 249 -6.53 4.13 11.59
N LEU A 250 -6.33 2.82 11.71
CA LEU A 250 -5.55 2.04 10.73
C LEU A 250 -6.17 2.07 9.33
N VAL A 251 -7.49 2.04 9.24
CA VAL A 251 -8.22 2.16 7.97
C VAL A 251 -8.02 3.54 7.35
N TYR A 252 -8.12 4.61 8.15
CA TYR A 252 -7.85 5.97 7.69
C TYR A 252 -6.41 6.13 7.19
N GLU A 253 -5.43 5.67 7.96
CA GLU A 253 -4.01 5.72 7.59
C GLU A 253 -3.72 4.91 6.32
N ALA A 254 -4.38 3.77 6.13
CA ALA A 254 -4.26 2.97 4.91
C ALA A 254 -4.80 3.72 3.69
N ALA A 255 -5.98 4.35 3.81
CA ALA A 255 -6.58 5.15 2.74
C ALA A 255 -5.71 6.36 2.38
N ARG A 256 -5.20 7.06 3.40
CA ARG A 256 -4.26 8.20 3.26
C ARG A 256 -2.97 7.76 2.57
N CYS A 257 -2.37 6.66 3.01
CA CYS A 257 -1.15 6.11 2.43
C CYS A 257 -1.36 5.70 0.96
N GLY A 258 -2.47 5.01 0.67
CA GLY A 258 -2.82 4.59 -0.69
C GLY A 258 -2.97 5.77 -1.63
N LEU A 259 -3.70 6.80 -1.22
CA LEU A 259 -3.91 8.01 -2.01
C LEU A 259 -2.60 8.77 -2.25
N ARG A 260 -1.82 9.03 -1.19
CA ARG A 260 -0.52 9.71 -1.29
C ARG A 260 0.40 9.03 -2.28
N ASP A 261 0.50 7.70 -2.20
CA ASP A 261 1.42 6.93 -3.02
C ASP A 261 0.92 6.77 -4.46
N PHE A 262 -0.40 6.68 -4.68
CA PHE A 262 -0.98 6.73 -6.02
C PHE A 262 -0.58 8.03 -6.74
N PHE A 263 -0.72 9.17 -6.10
CA PHE A 263 -0.32 10.44 -6.69
C PHE A 263 1.18 10.51 -6.93
N ARG A 264 1.97 10.25 -5.89
CA ARG A 264 3.43 10.34 -5.96
C ARG A 264 4.04 9.43 -7.03
N LYS A 265 3.64 8.16 -7.06
CA LYS A 265 4.20 7.15 -7.97
C LYS A 265 3.79 7.34 -9.43
N ASN A 266 2.68 8.02 -9.69
CA ASN A 266 2.23 8.38 -11.03
C ASN A 266 2.61 9.81 -11.45
N GLY A 267 3.35 10.53 -10.62
CA GLY A 267 3.80 11.89 -10.93
C GLY A 267 2.70 12.95 -10.80
N TYR A 268 1.55 12.61 -10.20
CA TYR A 268 0.48 13.56 -9.93
C TYR A 268 0.73 14.33 -8.64
N ARG A 269 0.16 15.53 -8.55
CA ARG A 269 0.30 16.40 -7.37
C ARG A 269 -1.01 16.93 -6.84
N LYS A 270 -1.99 17.20 -7.71
CA LYS A 270 -3.21 17.91 -7.36
C LYS A 270 -4.46 17.07 -7.57
N ALA A 271 -5.36 17.09 -6.60
CA ALA A 271 -6.62 16.38 -6.62
C ALA A 271 -7.83 17.33 -6.71
N SER A 272 -8.84 16.93 -7.46
CA SER A 272 -10.16 17.57 -7.42
C SER A 272 -11.23 16.62 -6.89
N ILE A 273 -12.27 17.18 -6.27
CA ILE A 273 -13.39 16.43 -5.74
C ILE A 273 -14.69 17.21 -5.89
N GLY A 274 -15.78 16.52 -6.17
CA GLY A 274 -17.14 17.04 -6.01
C GLY A 274 -17.53 17.02 -4.52
N LEU A 275 -17.72 18.18 -3.90
CA LEU A 275 -18.09 18.29 -2.48
C LEU A 275 -19.59 18.58 -2.37
N SER A 276 -20.35 17.63 -1.87
CA SER A 276 -21.81 17.65 -1.86
C SER A 276 -22.43 18.14 -0.54
N GLY A 277 -21.65 18.22 0.54
CA GLY A 277 -22.14 18.39 1.91
C GLY A 277 -22.49 17.05 2.58
N GLY A 278 -22.40 15.94 1.87
CA GLY A 278 -22.57 14.58 2.42
C GLY A 278 -21.28 14.02 3.01
N ILE A 279 -21.41 13.07 3.95
CA ILE A 279 -20.31 12.49 4.70
C ILE A 279 -19.24 11.82 3.82
N ASP A 280 -19.63 11.17 2.72
CA ASP A 280 -18.70 10.45 1.85
C ASP A 280 -17.71 11.41 1.19
N SER A 281 -18.20 12.47 0.55
CA SER A 281 -17.36 13.51 -0.03
C SER A 281 -16.54 14.25 1.02
N ALA A 282 -17.07 14.41 2.24
CA ALA A 282 -16.37 15.04 3.35
C ALA A 282 -15.16 14.22 3.82
N VAL A 283 -15.33 12.93 4.02
CA VAL A 283 -14.24 12.01 4.41
C VAL A 283 -13.17 11.95 3.33
N VAL A 284 -13.57 11.85 2.05
CA VAL A 284 -12.59 11.82 0.94
C VAL A 284 -11.82 13.14 0.83
N ALA A 285 -12.49 14.28 1.01
CA ALA A 285 -11.81 15.59 1.01
C ALA A 285 -10.80 15.72 2.17
N SER A 286 -11.16 15.21 3.36
CA SER A 286 -10.27 15.19 4.52
C SER A 286 -9.05 14.30 4.31
N ILE A 287 -9.25 13.08 3.80
CA ILE A 287 -8.16 12.17 3.44
C ILE A 287 -7.25 12.80 2.37
N ALA A 288 -7.83 13.49 1.38
CA ALA A 288 -7.07 14.13 0.31
C ALA A 288 -6.22 15.30 0.84
N ALA A 289 -6.79 16.16 1.68
CA ALA A 289 -6.06 17.26 2.30
C ALA A 289 -4.89 16.77 3.16
N ASP A 290 -5.11 15.70 3.92
CA ASP A 290 -4.09 15.08 4.77
C ASP A 290 -2.99 14.35 3.97
N ALA A 291 -3.36 13.72 2.85
CA ALA A 291 -2.43 12.94 2.03
C ALA A 291 -1.57 13.80 1.11
N LEU A 292 -2.11 14.90 0.58
CA LEU A 292 -1.52 15.68 -0.51
C LEU A 292 -1.14 17.10 -0.09
N GLY A 293 -1.64 17.59 1.05
CA GLY A 293 -1.62 19.00 1.45
C GLY A 293 -2.86 19.74 0.95
N ALA A 294 -3.45 20.58 1.78
CA ALA A 294 -4.67 21.32 1.47
C ALA A 294 -4.55 22.18 0.21
N GLU A 295 -3.40 22.78 -0.02
CA GLU A 295 -3.07 23.59 -1.20
C GLU A 295 -3.10 22.82 -2.53
N ASN A 296 -3.06 21.51 -2.47
CA ASN A 296 -3.12 20.62 -3.63
C ASN A 296 -4.50 20.00 -3.87
N VAL A 297 -5.51 20.41 -3.09
CA VAL A 297 -6.88 19.90 -3.22
C VAL A 297 -7.83 21.02 -3.59
N ARG A 298 -8.68 20.77 -4.59
CA ARG A 298 -9.73 21.69 -5.04
C ARG A 298 -11.09 21.01 -5.01
N ALA A 299 -12.07 21.65 -4.38
CA ALA A 299 -13.45 21.19 -4.34
C ALA A 299 -14.33 21.94 -5.34
N LEU A 300 -15.21 21.23 -6.06
CA LEU A 300 -16.31 21.81 -6.78
C LEU A 300 -17.63 21.54 -6.06
N LEU A 301 -18.32 22.61 -5.67
CA LEU A 301 -19.66 22.58 -5.10
C LEU A 301 -20.65 22.87 -6.22
N MET A 302 -21.45 21.88 -6.60
CA MET A 302 -22.30 21.94 -7.79
C MET A 302 -23.78 21.76 -7.40
N PRO A 303 -24.37 22.78 -6.73
CA PRO A 303 -25.76 22.68 -6.33
C PRO A 303 -26.71 22.61 -7.53
N SER A 304 -27.74 21.78 -7.40
CA SER A 304 -28.89 21.68 -8.32
C SER A 304 -30.09 22.42 -7.74
N PRO A 305 -31.21 22.54 -8.48
CA PRO A 305 -32.47 23.07 -7.93
C PRO A 305 -33.01 22.30 -6.73
N PHE A 306 -32.55 21.06 -6.54
CA PHE A 306 -32.98 20.15 -5.48
C PHE A 306 -32.01 20.10 -4.29
N SER A 307 -30.87 20.78 -4.38
CA SER A 307 -29.88 20.83 -3.30
C SER A 307 -30.36 21.71 -2.15
N SER A 308 -30.24 21.25 -0.89
CA SER A 308 -30.57 22.09 0.26
C SER A 308 -29.50 23.17 0.45
N LEU A 309 -29.92 24.32 0.99
CA LEU A 309 -28.99 25.40 1.36
C LEU A 309 -28.02 24.96 2.44
N GLU A 310 -28.48 24.13 3.38
CA GLU A 310 -27.67 23.57 4.47
C GLU A 310 -26.51 22.75 3.92
N SER A 311 -26.75 21.81 2.99
CA SER A 311 -25.68 21.01 2.37
C SER A 311 -24.62 21.85 1.67
N VAL A 312 -25.04 22.97 1.05
CA VAL A 312 -24.09 23.89 0.40
C VAL A 312 -23.23 24.63 1.41
N GLU A 313 -23.83 25.11 2.51
CA GLU A 313 -23.08 25.78 3.58
C GLU A 313 -22.15 24.83 4.34
N ASP A 314 -22.61 23.60 4.65
CA ASP A 314 -21.77 22.56 5.25
C ASP A 314 -20.54 22.25 4.37
N ALA A 315 -20.74 22.13 3.06
CA ALA A 315 -19.63 21.93 2.13
C ALA A 315 -18.63 23.09 2.12
N LYS A 316 -19.12 24.34 2.16
CA LYS A 316 -18.27 25.53 2.23
C LYS A 316 -17.51 25.61 3.55
N GLU A 317 -18.20 25.32 4.66
CA GLU A 317 -17.59 25.31 5.99
C GLU A 317 -16.48 24.26 6.08
N LEU A 318 -16.75 23.05 5.62
CA LEU A 318 -15.74 22.00 5.57
C LEU A 318 -14.53 22.40 4.72
N ALA A 319 -14.75 22.95 3.51
CA ALA A 319 -13.65 23.40 2.67
C ALA A 319 -12.78 24.47 3.33
N ARG A 320 -13.40 25.43 4.03
CA ARG A 320 -12.68 26.45 4.82
C ARG A 320 -11.90 25.84 5.98
N ASN A 321 -12.52 24.91 6.73
CA ASN A 321 -11.88 24.25 7.87
C ASN A 321 -10.69 23.39 7.45
N LEU A 322 -10.76 22.74 6.29
CA LEU A 322 -9.66 21.97 5.71
C LEU A 322 -8.60 22.87 5.04
N GLY A 323 -8.89 24.13 4.77
CA GLY A 323 -8.02 25.05 4.05
C GLY A 323 -7.88 24.73 2.55
N ILE A 324 -8.83 24.01 1.97
CA ILE A 324 -8.83 23.67 0.53
C ILE A 324 -9.54 24.73 -0.30
N GLU A 325 -9.05 24.93 -1.53
CA GLU A 325 -9.70 25.83 -2.50
C GLU A 325 -11.03 25.25 -2.95
N TYR A 326 -12.07 26.09 -3.06
CA TYR A 326 -13.36 25.64 -3.61
C TYR A 326 -13.99 26.66 -4.55
N ASN A 327 -14.79 26.13 -5.51
CA ASN A 327 -15.62 26.93 -6.40
C ASN A 327 -17.07 26.45 -6.31
N VAL A 328 -18.02 27.39 -6.34
CA VAL A 328 -19.45 27.08 -6.41
C VAL A 328 -19.90 27.24 -7.86
N ILE A 329 -20.37 26.17 -8.47
CA ILE A 329 -20.82 26.11 -9.87
C ILE A 329 -22.23 25.52 -9.90
N PRO A 330 -23.31 26.34 -9.82
CA PRO A 330 -24.68 25.83 -9.92
C PRO A 330 -24.93 25.12 -11.27
N ILE A 331 -25.57 23.95 -11.23
CA ILE A 331 -25.87 23.19 -12.44
C ILE A 331 -27.27 23.42 -13.00
N SER A 332 -28.07 24.32 -12.40
CA SER A 332 -29.46 24.53 -12.70
C SER A 332 -29.75 24.85 -14.17
N GLU A 333 -28.96 25.75 -14.79
CA GLU A 333 -29.11 26.13 -16.19
C GLU A 333 -28.80 24.96 -17.13
N ILE A 334 -27.70 24.24 -16.87
CA ILE A 334 -27.28 23.06 -17.65
C ILE A 334 -28.35 21.98 -17.55
N TYR A 335 -28.83 21.70 -16.33
CA TYR A 335 -29.87 20.73 -16.07
C TYR A 335 -31.14 21.05 -16.84
N THR A 336 -31.63 22.30 -16.75
CA THR A 336 -32.81 22.77 -17.45
C THR A 336 -32.63 22.65 -18.97
N SER A 337 -31.47 22.99 -19.50
CA SER A 337 -31.16 22.87 -20.92
C SER A 337 -31.22 21.41 -21.39
N VAL A 338 -30.62 20.47 -20.64
CA VAL A 338 -30.65 19.04 -20.99
C VAL A 338 -32.07 18.50 -20.97
N VAL A 339 -32.84 18.78 -19.90
CA VAL A 339 -34.25 18.33 -19.79
C VAL A 339 -35.10 18.87 -20.91
N ASN A 340 -34.98 20.17 -21.24
CA ASN A 340 -35.71 20.78 -22.35
C ASN A 340 -35.35 20.19 -23.72
N THR A 341 -34.08 19.85 -23.93
CA THR A 341 -33.61 19.20 -25.14
C THR A 341 -34.20 17.81 -25.31
N LEU A 342 -34.37 17.06 -24.20
CA LEU A 342 -34.93 15.71 -24.20
C LEU A 342 -36.47 15.70 -24.22
N LYS A 343 -37.12 16.81 -23.89
CA LYS A 343 -38.58 16.90 -23.76
C LYS A 343 -39.35 16.40 -25.00
N PRO A 344 -38.92 16.62 -26.27
CA PRO A 344 -39.60 16.08 -27.43
C PRO A 344 -39.61 14.53 -27.51
N VAL A 345 -38.66 13.88 -26.80
CA VAL A 345 -38.46 12.42 -26.87
C VAL A 345 -39.08 11.73 -25.65
N ILE A 346 -38.91 12.32 -24.47
CA ILE A 346 -39.33 11.73 -23.18
C ILE A 346 -40.35 12.59 -22.41
N GLY A 347 -40.87 13.66 -23.00
CA GLY A 347 -41.81 14.57 -22.37
C GLY A 347 -43.13 13.90 -22.01
N GLY A 348 -43.69 14.28 -20.86
CA GLY A 348 -44.94 13.74 -20.33
C GLY A 348 -44.80 12.51 -19.42
N THR A 349 -43.57 12.09 -19.13
CA THR A 349 -43.25 11.10 -18.08
C THR A 349 -43.14 11.77 -16.71
N GLU A 350 -43.41 11.02 -15.66
CA GLU A 350 -43.18 11.48 -14.28
C GLU A 350 -41.66 11.57 -13.99
N PHE A 351 -41.30 12.37 -12.99
CA PHE A 351 -39.93 12.47 -12.47
C PHE A 351 -39.48 11.13 -11.89
N ASP A 352 -38.34 10.63 -12.34
CA ASP A 352 -37.79 9.36 -11.89
C ASP A 352 -36.24 9.42 -11.79
N ALA A 353 -35.59 8.26 -11.76
CA ALA A 353 -34.13 8.14 -11.73
C ALA A 353 -33.42 8.79 -12.95
N THR A 354 -34.14 9.11 -14.04
CA THR A 354 -33.59 9.77 -15.21
C THR A 354 -33.09 11.16 -14.86
N GLU A 355 -33.92 11.96 -14.21
CA GLU A 355 -33.61 13.34 -13.82
C GLU A 355 -32.54 13.39 -12.73
N GLU A 356 -32.51 12.42 -11.81
CA GLU A 356 -31.46 12.27 -10.81
C GLU A 356 -30.10 11.97 -11.47
N ASN A 357 -30.09 11.00 -12.38
CA ASN A 357 -28.91 10.58 -13.11
C ASN A 357 -28.36 11.67 -14.06
N ILE A 358 -29.23 12.48 -14.66
CA ILE A 358 -28.83 13.64 -15.46
C ILE A 358 -27.99 14.61 -14.61
N GLN A 359 -28.46 14.94 -13.38
CA GLN A 359 -27.72 15.85 -12.49
C GLN A 359 -26.31 15.31 -12.16
N THR A 360 -26.23 14.03 -11.85
CA THR A 360 -24.96 13.37 -11.48
C THR A 360 -23.99 13.38 -12.65
N ARG A 361 -24.47 13.10 -13.88
CA ARG A 361 -23.64 13.14 -15.09
C ARG A 361 -23.19 14.55 -15.45
N ILE A 362 -24.04 15.57 -15.27
CA ILE A 362 -23.65 16.98 -15.46
C ILE A 362 -22.51 17.36 -14.53
N ARG A 363 -22.57 16.99 -13.25
CA ARG A 363 -21.47 17.23 -12.29
C ARG A 363 -20.18 16.58 -12.77
N THR A 364 -20.24 15.36 -13.25
CA THR A 364 -19.08 14.66 -13.80
C THR A 364 -18.49 15.34 -15.03
N VAL A 365 -19.32 15.84 -15.95
CA VAL A 365 -18.83 16.63 -17.09
C VAL A 365 -18.02 17.84 -16.65
N LEU A 366 -18.47 18.58 -15.63
CA LEU A 366 -17.76 19.74 -15.09
C LEU A 366 -16.44 19.35 -14.39
N LEU A 367 -16.45 18.29 -13.60
CA LEU A 367 -15.27 17.77 -12.93
C LEU A 367 -14.22 17.28 -13.92
N MET A 368 -14.63 16.53 -14.94
CA MET A 368 -13.74 16.04 -15.99
C MET A 368 -13.22 17.16 -16.89
N ALA A 369 -14.03 18.19 -17.12
CA ALA A 369 -13.56 19.39 -17.85
C ALA A 369 -12.47 20.13 -17.08
N LEU A 370 -12.59 20.23 -15.73
CA LEU A 370 -11.53 20.76 -14.89
C LEU A 370 -10.26 19.91 -15.00
N GLN A 371 -10.38 18.59 -14.85
CA GLN A 371 -9.25 17.66 -14.99
C GLN A 371 -8.54 17.78 -16.34
N ASN A 372 -9.30 17.82 -17.43
CA ASN A 372 -8.73 17.91 -18.78
C ASN A 372 -8.03 19.25 -19.05
N LYS A 373 -8.44 20.31 -18.35
CA LYS A 373 -7.91 21.66 -18.56
C LYS A 373 -6.76 22.02 -17.64
N THR A 374 -6.60 21.24 -16.56
CA THR A 374 -5.66 21.52 -15.48
C THR A 374 -4.88 20.24 -15.13
N ASP A 375 -4.02 20.32 -14.11
CA ASP A 375 -3.27 19.21 -13.54
C ASP A 375 -3.97 18.53 -12.34
N TYR A 376 -5.25 18.85 -12.10
CA TYR A 376 -6.05 18.22 -11.06
C TYR A 376 -6.57 16.86 -11.49
N ILE A 377 -6.41 15.84 -10.65
CA ILE A 377 -6.92 14.48 -10.87
C ILE A 377 -8.19 14.29 -10.04
N LEU A 378 -9.28 13.87 -10.67
CA LEU A 378 -10.56 13.65 -10.03
C LEU A 378 -10.52 12.45 -9.08
N LEU A 379 -10.92 12.66 -7.82
CA LEU A 379 -11.17 11.61 -6.84
C LEU A 379 -12.63 11.15 -6.88
N ASN A 380 -12.82 9.86 -6.73
CA ASN A 380 -14.13 9.25 -6.56
C ASN A 380 -14.49 9.21 -5.07
N SER A 381 -15.74 9.54 -4.72
CA SER A 381 -16.25 9.54 -3.34
C SER A 381 -17.22 8.39 -3.03
N SER A 382 -17.37 7.43 -3.92
CA SER A 382 -18.23 6.27 -3.68
C SER A 382 -17.66 5.37 -2.58
N ASN A 383 -18.54 4.83 -1.77
CA ASN A 383 -18.20 3.86 -0.72
C ASN A 383 -18.53 2.43 -1.16
N LYS A 384 -18.10 1.45 -0.35
CA LYS A 384 -18.29 0.03 -0.64
C LYS A 384 -19.77 -0.40 -0.64
N SER A 385 -20.61 0.22 0.18
CA SER A 385 -22.06 -0.11 0.21
C SER A 385 -22.74 0.28 -1.09
N GLU A 386 -22.44 1.47 -1.61
CA GLU A 386 -22.97 1.95 -2.90
C GLU A 386 -22.51 1.05 -4.04
N ASN A 387 -21.20 0.73 -4.10
CA ASN A 387 -20.65 -0.15 -5.11
C ASN A 387 -21.23 -1.58 -5.05
N ALA A 388 -21.45 -2.11 -3.84
CA ALA A 388 -21.97 -3.47 -3.66
C ALA A 388 -23.45 -3.59 -4.03
N LEU A 389 -24.24 -2.53 -3.80
CA LEU A 389 -25.66 -2.49 -4.10
C LEU A 389 -25.98 -1.97 -5.51
N GLY A 390 -24.99 -1.40 -6.19
CA GLY A 390 -25.19 -0.73 -7.48
C GLY A 390 -25.95 0.60 -7.35
N LEU A 391 -25.90 1.24 -6.17
CA LEU A 391 -26.49 2.56 -5.92
C LEU A 391 -25.53 3.65 -6.43
N CYS A 392 -25.35 3.69 -7.72
CA CYS A 392 -24.45 4.63 -8.40
C CYS A 392 -24.94 4.92 -9.80
N THR A 393 -24.58 6.08 -10.31
CA THR A 393 -24.84 6.51 -11.69
C THR A 393 -23.65 6.20 -12.57
N LEU A 394 -23.81 5.27 -13.51
CA LEU A 394 -22.79 4.95 -14.50
C LEU A 394 -22.45 6.19 -15.32
N TYR A 395 -21.16 6.48 -15.51
CA TYR A 395 -20.63 7.71 -16.11
C TYR A 395 -20.99 9.01 -15.34
N GLY A 396 -21.39 8.85 -14.10
CA GLY A 396 -21.65 9.93 -13.15
C GLY A 396 -20.71 9.82 -11.94
N ASP A 397 -21.26 9.57 -10.78
CA ASP A 397 -20.54 9.43 -9.50
C ASP A 397 -19.57 8.24 -9.43
N THR A 398 -19.61 7.33 -10.41
CA THR A 398 -18.58 6.29 -10.58
C THR A 398 -17.26 6.83 -11.17
N ALA A 399 -17.23 8.07 -11.65
CA ALA A 399 -16.03 8.67 -12.26
C ALA A 399 -14.99 9.05 -11.21
N GLY A 400 -13.71 8.91 -11.57
CA GLY A 400 -12.56 9.28 -10.77
C GLY A 400 -11.41 8.32 -10.97
N ALA A 401 -10.18 8.80 -10.76
CA ALA A 401 -8.97 8.01 -10.96
C ALA A 401 -8.64 7.13 -9.74
N PHE A 402 -9.08 7.52 -8.56
CA PHE A 402 -8.84 6.81 -7.31
C PHE A 402 -10.02 6.98 -6.34
N SER A 403 -10.42 5.91 -5.69
CA SER A 403 -11.50 5.87 -4.69
C SER A 403 -10.93 5.53 -3.31
N PRO A 404 -10.58 6.54 -2.49
CA PRO A 404 -9.95 6.30 -1.17
C PRO A 404 -10.83 5.48 -0.23
N THR A 405 -12.14 5.57 -0.39
CA THR A 405 -13.16 4.96 0.47
C THR A 405 -13.87 3.75 -0.14
N GLY A 406 -13.41 3.29 -1.31
CA GLY A 406 -14.04 2.18 -2.05
C GLY A 406 -14.10 0.85 -1.31
N ASP A 407 -13.28 0.66 -0.28
CA ASP A 407 -13.28 -0.53 0.59
C ASP A 407 -14.05 -0.34 1.91
N LEU A 408 -14.62 0.85 2.17
CA LEU A 408 -15.33 1.18 3.41
C LEU A 408 -16.85 1.07 3.23
N TYR A 409 -17.51 0.31 4.10
CA TYR A 409 -18.96 0.34 4.20
C TYR A 409 -19.46 1.68 4.76
N LYS A 410 -20.70 2.05 4.47
CA LYS A 410 -21.31 3.30 4.95
C LYS A 410 -21.20 3.48 6.46
N SER A 411 -21.40 2.43 7.24
CA SER A 411 -21.22 2.47 8.69
C SER A 411 -19.79 2.81 9.11
N GLU A 412 -18.81 2.28 8.39
CA GLU A 412 -17.40 2.55 8.65
C GLU A 412 -16.99 3.97 8.25
N MET A 413 -17.67 4.57 7.26
CA MET A 413 -17.50 5.99 6.92
C MET A 413 -17.83 6.91 8.10
N TYR A 414 -18.91 6.59 8.84
CA TYR A 414 -19.27 7.33 10.07
C TYR A 414 -18.25 7.15 11.19
N ASP A 415 -17.66 5.96 11.32
CA ASP A 415 -16.62 5.71 12.33
C ASP A 415 -15.35 6.49 12.01
N VAL A 416 -14.96 6.53 10.72
CA VAL A 416 -13.79 7.29 10.26
C VAL A 416 -14.01 8.80 10.36
N ALA A 417 -15.22 9.29 10.20
CA ALA A 417 -15.54 10.73 10.26
C ALA A 417 -15.55 11.29 11.69
N ARG A 418 -15.67 10.47 12.74
CA ARG A 418 -15.61 10.85 14.16
C ARG A 418 -14.19 10.97 14.67
#